data_b9d4af394ae43ddda9532beb4d58b742
#
_entry.id   b9d4af394ae43ddda9532beb4d58b742
#
_cell.length_a   1.000
_cell.length_b   1.000
_cell.length_c   1.000
_cell.angle_alpha   90.00
_cell.angle_beta   90.00
_cell.angle_gamma   90.00
#
_symmetry.space_group_name_H-M   'P 1'
#
loop_
_entity.id
_entity.type
_entity.pdbx_description
1 polymer ?
#
loop_
_entity_poly.entity_id
_entity_poly.type
_entity_poly.pdbx_seq_one_letter_code
_entity_poly.pdbx_strand_id
1 'polypeptide(L)'
;ESNIDIPKLFQVPDISFYNRQHELFPLSLIASDSTKKHTFVKAPTGAGKTDFLLKRCSGRIFYTLPFQASINAMYERIKHDLDGKTTDVRLLHSISRLVVEGNKIEEKVIQDKFGASIKVQTPHQMAAIAFGTRGYEAILFDLNGCDIILDEIHTYSDIIQSIVIKIVEILNNINCSIHIGTATMPTSLEEKLIKILHKDQTQFVELDDKTLDTFDRHIIHKVNSFDSIYEQINN
;
A
#
# COMPACT_ATOMS: atom_id res chain seq x y z
N GLU A 1 -4.29 -5.52 -35.67
CA GLU A 1 -3.78 -4.75 -34.50
C GLU A 1 -3.35 -5.75 -33.44
N SER A 2 -2.04 -5.87 -33.20
CA SER A 2 -1.53 -6.72 -32.12
C SER A 2 -1.88 -6.06 -30.79
N ASN A 3 -2.80 -6.66 -30.03
CA ASN A 3 -3.05 -6.27 -28.65
C ASN A 3 -1.77 -6.47 -27.84
N ILE A 4 -1.08 -5.39 -27.49
CA ILE A 4 0.08 -5.42 -26.61
C ILE A 4 -0.43 -5.67 -25.20
N ASP A 5 -0.07 -6.80 -24.63
CA ASP A 5 -0.36 -7.13 -23.23
C ASP A 5 0.65 -6.38 -22.34
N ILE A 6 0.30 -5.15 -21.96
CA ILE A 6 1.16 -4.25 -21.20
C ILE A 6 1.71 -4.87 -19.92
N PRO A 7 0.92 -5.61 -19.09
CA PRO A 7 1.44 -6.29 -17.91
C PRO A 7 2.60 -7.24 -18.17
N LYS A 8 2.68 -7.83 -19.36
CA LYS A 8 3.76 -8.76 -19.72
C LYS A 8 5.04 -8.10 -20.22
N LEU A 9 5.04 -6.79 -20.46
CA LEU A 9 6.23 -6.05 -20.89
C LEU A 9 7.27 -5.87 -19.77
N PHE A 10 6.86 -6.01 -18.51
CA PHE A 10 7.69 -5.69 -17.37
C PHE A 10 7.84 -6.88 -16.42
N GLN A 11 8.96 -6.91 -15.70
CA GLN A 11 9.25 -7.98 -14.76
C GLN A 11 8.30 -7.94 -13.56
N VAL A 12 7.67 -9.09 -13.26
CA VAL A 12 6.90 -9.30 -12.04
C VAL A 12 7.85 -9.63 -10.89
N PRO A 13 7.68 -9.08 -9.69
CA PRO A 13 8.55 -9.36 -8.56
C PRO A 13 8.37 -10.78 -8.02
N ASP A 14 9.46 -11.39 -7.57
CA ASP A 14 9.38 -12.62 -6.76
C ASP A 14 9.10 -12.24 -5.30
N ILE A 15 7.85 -12.36 -4.90
CA ILE A 15 7.36 -12.05 -3.55
C ILE A 15 7.19 -13.29 -2.67
N SER A 16 7.78 -14.43 -3.04
CA SER A 16 7.67 -15.69 -2.29
C SER A 16 8.14 -15.59 -0.83
N PHE A 17 9.01 -14.61 -0.52
CA PHE A 17 9.43 -14.30 0.85
C PHE A 17 8.24 -14.00 1.79
N TYR A 18 7.18 -13.38 1.29
CA TYR A 18 6.00 -13.01 2.08
C TYR A 18 4.98 -14.15 2.26
N ASN A 19 5.21 -15.33 1.68
CA ASN A 19 4.37 -16.51 1.90
C ASN A 19 4.66 -17.23 3.23
N ARG A 20 5.62 -16.73 4.02
CA ARG A 20 5.94 -17.24 5.35
C ARG A 20 4.77 -17.15 6.31
N GLN A 21 4.61 -18.15 7.16
CA GLN A 21 3.66 -18.14 8.27
C GLN A 21 4.42 -17.92 9.57
N HIS A 22 3.84 -17.13 10.47
CA HIS A 22 4.42 -16.84 11.77
C HIS A 22 3.34 -16.54 12.80
N GLU A 23 3.33 -17.24 13.94
CA GLU A 23 2.31 -17.13 14.96
C GLU A 23 2.17 -15.71 15.54
N LEU A 24 3.27 -14.95 15.65
CA LEU A 24 3.24 -13.56 16.14
C LEU A 24 2.57 -12.60 15.14
N PHE A 25 2.34 -13.04 13.90
CA PHE A 25 1.68 -12.25 12.86
C PHE A 25 0.41 -12.97 12.39
N PRO A 26 -0.72 -12.83 13.10
CA PRO A 26 -1.92 -13.62 12.84
C PRO A 26 -2.44 -13.52 11.41
N LEU A 27 -2.25 -12.40 10.72
CA LEU A 27 -2.61 -12.26 9.32
C LEU A 27 -1.80 -13.19 8.40
N SER A 28 -0.60 -13.63 8.80
CA SER A 28 0.20 -14.59 8.03
C SER A 28 -0.45 -15.97 7.93
N LEU A 29 -1.30 -16.31 8.90
CA LEU A 29 -2.03 -17.58 8.99
C LEU A 29 -3.31 -17.58 8.15
N ILE A 30 -3.79 -16.40 7.75
CA ILE A 30 -5.00 -16.27 6.94
C ILE A 30 -4.69 -16.57 5.48
N ALA A 31 -5.52 -17.41 4.87
CA ALA A 31 -5.40 -17.72 3.46
C ALA A 31 -5.77 -16.52 2.58
N SER A 32 -4.98 -16.30 1.54
CA SER A 32 -5.36 -15.34 0.50
C SER A 32 -6.37 -15.99 -0.45
N ASP A 33 -7.47 -15.29 -0.72
CA ASP A 33 -8.48 -15.74 -1.70
C ASP A 33 -8.11 -15.21 -3.09
N SER A 34 -7.53 -16.07 -3.92
CA SER A 34 -7.12 -15.73 -5.29
C SER A 34 -8.30 -15.53 -6.26
N THR A 35 -9.52 -15.88 -5.86
CA THR A 35 -10.72 -15.65 -6.68
C THR A 35 -11.20 -14.19 -6.60
N LYS A 36 -10.73 -13.44 -5.59
CA LYS A 36 -11.07 -12.04 -5.38
C LYS A 36 -9.98 -11.13 -5.95
N LYS A 37 -10.40 -10.16 -6.77
CA LYS A 37 -9.51 -9.19 -7.39
C LYS A 37 -8.90 -8.23 -6.37
N HIS A 38 -9.69 -7.77 -5.40
CA HIS A 38 -9.31 -6.76 -4.42
C HIS A 38 -9.21 -7.34 -3.01
N THR A 39 -8.56 -6.60 -2.11
CA THR A 39 -8.42 -6.98 -0.70
C THR A 39 -8.61 -5.78 0.21
N PHE A 40 -9.31 -5.98 1.30
CA PHE A 40 -9.49 -4.99 2.35
C PHE A 40 -9.13 -5.63 3.69
N VAL A 41 -8.03 -5.15 4.30
CA VAL A 41 -7.50 -5.67 5.57
C VAL A 41 -7.65 -4.62 6.65
N LYS A 42 -8.40 -4.95 7.71
CA LYS A 42 -8.53 -4.14 8.90
C LYS A 42 -7.93 -4.89 10.09
N ALA A 43 -6.79 -4.44 10.55
CA ALA A 43 -6.06 -5.10 11.64
C ALA A 43 -5.10 -4.13 12.33
N PRO A 44 -4.81 -4.32 13.63
CA PRO A 44 -3.91 -3.46 14.38
C PRO A 44 -2.48 -3.48 13.84
N THR A 45 -1.69 -2.49 14.25
CA THR A 45 -0.26 -2.44 13.95
C THR A 45 0.45 -3.64 14.57
N GLY A 46 1.31 -4.30 13.80
CA GLY A 46 2.03 -5.50 14.24
C GLY A 46 1.31 -6.81 13.91
N ALA A 47 0.08 -6.81 13.40
CA ALA A 47 -0.64 -8.01 13.01
C ALA A 47 -0.14 -8.69 11.72
N GLY A 48 0.84 -8.09 11.01
CA GLY A 48 1.38 -8.61 9.75
C GLY A 48 0.68 -8.09 8.49
N LYS A 49 0.02 -6.90 8.54
CA LYS A 49 -0.68 -6.31 7.39
C LYS A 49 0.18 -6.21 6.14
N THR A 50 1.40 -5.67 6.27
CA THR A 50 2.32 -5.47 5.14
C THR A 50 2.62 -6.76 4.40
N ASP A 51 3.00 -7.81 5.14
CA ASP A 51 3.32 -9.11 4.55
C ASP A 51 2.09 -9.73 3.88
N PHE A 52 0.91 -9.60 4.52
CA PHE A 52 -0.34 -10.10 3.93
C PHE A 52 -0.72 -9.36 2.64
N LEU A 53 -0.60 -8.03 2.60
CA LEU A 53 -0.89 -7.23 1.41
C LEU A 53 0.07 -7.57 0.27
N LEU A 54 1.37 -7.72 0.54
CA LEU A 54 2.37 -8.12 -0.44
C LEU A 54 2.12 -9.55 -0.95
N LYS A 55 1.78 -10.48 -0.05
CA LYS A 55 1.40 -11.86 -0.40
C LYS A 55 0.19 -11.93 -1.35
N ARG A 56 -0.71 -10.94 -1.30
CA ARG A 56 -1.89 -10.87 -2.18
C ARG A 56 -1.58 -10.47 -3.61
N CYS A 57 -0.44 -9.84 -3.84
CA CYS A 57 -0.06 -9.34 -5.16
C CYS A 57 0.36 -10.50 -6.08
N SER A 58 0.09 -10.37 -7.37
CA SER A 58 0.44 -11.33 -8.40
C SER A 58 1.15 -10.69 -9.60
N GLY A 59 1.08 -9.37 -9.73
CA GLY A 59 1.69 -8.56 -10.76
C GLY A 59 2.77 -7.62 -10.22
N ARG A 60 3.07 -6.56 -10.96
CA ARG A 60 3.91 -5.46 -10.50
C ARG A 60 3.20 -4.70 -9.38
N ILE A 61 3.97 -4.18 -8.42
CA ILE A 61 3.42 -3.63 -7.18
C ILE A 61 3.71 -2.13 -7.07
N PHE A 62 2.67 -1.34 -6.78
CA PHE A 62 2.78 0.04 -6.37
C PHE A 62 2.34 0.16 -4.91
N TYR A 63 3.33 0.24 -4.01
CA TYR A 63 3.09 0.35 -2.56
C TYR A 63 2.97 1.82 -2.17
N THR A 64 1.80 2.21 -1.68
CA THR A 64 1.48 3.62 -1.40
C THR A 64 1.25 3.84 0.10
N LEU A 65 1.99 4.80 0.66
CA LEU A 65 1.96 5.19 2.07
C LEU A 65 1.77 6.72 2.20
N PRO A 66 1.21 7.21 3.33
CA PRO A 66 0.85 8.62 3.50
C PRO A 66 2.05 9.57 3.60
N PHE A 67 3.16 9.12 4.20
CA PHE A 67 4.25 10.00 4.59
C PHE A 67 5.58 9.61 3.95
N GLN A 68 6.42 10.60 3.67
CA GLN A 68 7.77 10.41 3.10
C GLN A 68 8.66 9.51 3.97
N ALA A 69 8.65 9.69 5.28
CA ALA A 69 9.41 8.84 6.20
C ALA A 69 8.97 7.37 6.11
N SER A 70 7.67 7.13 5.99
CA SER A 70 7.11 5.79 5.87
C SER A 70 7.48 5.11 4.55
N ILE A 71 7.51 5.85 3.42
CA ILE A 71 7.92 5.28 2.14
C ILE A 71 9.40 4.92 2.12
N ASN A 72 10.27 5.71 2.75
CA ASN A 72 11.69 5.40 2.87
C ASN A 72 11.92 4.11 3.68
N ALA A 73 11.29 4.02 4.86
CA ALA A 73 11.38 2.83 5.72
C ALA A 73 10.83 1.57 5.01
N MET A 74 9.72 1.71 4.28
CA MET A 74 9.13 0.60 3.53
C MET A 74 10.01 0.17 2.36
N TYR A 75 10.60 1.12 1.64
CA TYR A 75 11.54 0.82 0.55
C TYR A 75 12.74 0.02 1.06
N GLU A 76 13.40 0.48 2.13
CA GLU A 76 14.55 -0.23 2.71
C GLU A 76 14.16 -1.63 3.22
N ARG A 77 12.98 -1.76 3.83
CA ARG A 77 12.43 -3.05 4.26
C ARG A 77 12.25 -4.00 3.09
N ILE A 78 11.51 -3.60 2.05
CA ILE A 78 11.23 -4.46 0.89
C ILE A 78 12.53 -4.83 0.18
N LYS A 79 13.46 -3.88 0.03
CA LYS A 79 14.77 -4.13 -0.56
C LYS A 79 15.58 -5.16 0.22
N HIS A 80 15.58 -5.06 1.55
CA HIS A 80 16.23 -6.03 2.44
C HIS A 80 15.55 -7.41 2.37
N ASP A 81 14.22 -7.45 2.43
CA ASP A 81 13.43 -8.70 2.41
C ASP A 81 13.60 -9.48 1.09
N LEU A 82 13.85 -8.77 -0.01
CA LEU A 82 14.04 -9.33 -1.35
C LEU A 82 15.51 -9.31 -1.81
N ASP A 83 16.45 -9.14 -0.89
CA ASP A 83 17.89 -9.17 -1.22
C ASP A 83 18.28 -10.52 -1.84
N GLY A 84 19.17 -10.45 -2.85
CA GLY A 84 19.57 -11.63 -3.63
C GLY A 84 18.56 -12.08 -4.69
N LYS A 85 17.39 -11.46 -4.82
CA LYS A 85 16.42 -11.71 -5.87
C LYS A 85 16.58 -10.69 -7.01
N THR A 86 16.17 -11.07 -8.21
CA THR A 86 16.23 -10.20 -9.42
C THR A 86 15.13 -9.14 -9.46
N THR A 87 14.56 -8.77 -8.30
CA THR A 87 13.44 -7.85 -8.20
C THR A 87 13.92 -6.39 -8.20
N ASP A 88 13.44 -5.60 -9.15
CA ASP A 88 13.74 -4.16 -9.23
C ASP A 88 12.78 -3.37 -8.31
N VAL A 89 13.31 -2.89 -7.18
CA VAL A 89 12.57 -2.09 -6.20
C VAL A 89 13.00 -0.64 -6.31
N ARG A 90 12.05 0.27 -6.55
CA ARG A 90 12.34 1.71 -6.68
C ARG A 90 11.53 2.55 -5.72
N LEU A 91 12.16 3.61 -5.24
CA LEU A 91 11.54 4.63 -4.41
C LEU A 91 11.23 5.86 -5.25
N LEU A 92 9.96 6.27 -5.28
CA LEU A 92 9.56 7.52 -5.90
C LEU A 92 9.47 8.61 -4.83
N HIS A 93 10.46 9.50 -4.81
CA HIS A 93 10.34 10.76 -4.09
C HIS A 93 9.41 11.72 -4.84
N SER A 94 8.74 12.61 -4.08
CA SER A 94 8.09 13.78 -4.68
C SER A 94 9.09 14.44 -5.62
N ILE A 95 8.66 14.70 -6.85
CA ILE A 95 9.48 15.25 -7.92
C ILE A 95 10.21 16.49 -7.36
N SER A 96 11.47 16.33 -6.96
CA SER A 96 12.38 17.44 -6.93
C SER A 96 12.33 18.02 -8.34
N ARG A 97 12.04 19.30 -8.46
CA ARG A 97 12.02 20.05 -9.72
C ARG A 97 13.30 19.74 -10.48
N LEU A 98 13.27 18.73 -11.34
CA LEU A 98 14.32 18.55 -12.32
C LEU A 98 14.14 19.69 -13.31
N VAL A 99 14.92 20.74 -13.11
CA VAL A 99 15.17 21.73 -14.15
C VAL A 99 15.95 20.98 -15.22
N VAL A 100 15.26 20.66 -16.30
CA VAL A 100 15.80 19.91 -17.40
C VAL A 100 16.64 20.85 -18.25
N GLU A 101 17.94 20.70 -18.19
CA GLU A 101 18.84 21.18 -19.22
C GLU A 101 19.24 20.00 -20.12
N GLY A 102 18.49 19.82 -21.23
CA GLY A 102 18.84 18.95 -22.35
C GLY A 102 18.20 17.56 -22.37
N ASN A 103 17.88 17.09 -23.59
CA ASN A 103 17.13 15.86 -23.92
C ASN A 103 17.63 14.54 -23.26
N LYS A 104 18.93 14.44 -22.92
CA LYS A 104 19.49 13.21 -22.32
C LYS A 104 19.07 12.96 -20.87
N ILE A 105 18.68 13.99 -20.14
CA ILE A 105 18.22 13.87 -18.76
C ILE A 105 16.77 13.38 -18.72
N GLU A 106 15.95 13.76 -19.71
CA GLU A 106 14.56 13.31 -19.82
C GLU A 106 14.45 11.79 -20.00
N GLU A 107 15.26 11.19 -20.88
CA GLU A 107 15.27 9.74 -21.10
C GLU A 107 15.64 8.96 -19.84
N LYS A 108 16.68 9.40 -19.12
CA LYS A 108 17.12 8.74 -17.89
C LYS A 108 16.07 8.84 -16.78
N VAL A 109 15.45 10.01 -16.62
CA VAL A 109 14.38 10.24 -15.64
C VAL A 109 13.14 9.42 -15.97
N ILE A 110 12.81 9.24 -17.24
CA ILE A 110 11.70 8.38 -17.67
C ILE A 110 12.04 6.92 -17.38
N GLN A 111 13.22 6.44 -17.74
CA GLN A 111 13.66 5.07 -17.47
C GLN A 111 13.67 4.74 -15.96
N ASP A 112 14.12 5.67 -15.11
CA ASP A 112 14.12 5.49 -13.65
C ASP A 112 12.71 5.47 -13.03
N LYS A 113 11.71 6.03 -13.73
CA LYS A 113 10.34 6.13 -13.24
C LYS A 113 9.42 4.99 -13.68
N PHE A 114 9.70 4.34 -14.80
CA PHE A 114 8.81 3.34 -15.39
C PHE A 114 9.40 1.93 -15.32
N GLY A 115 8.51 0.95 -15.27
CA GLY A 115 8.87 -0.45 -15.45
C GLY A 115 9.44 -1.17 -14.24
N ALA A 116 9.60 -0.54 -13.08
CA ALA A 116 10.05 -1.25 -11.87
C ALA A 116 9.09 -2.36 -11.45
N SER A 117 9.61 -3.44 -10.89
CA SER A 117 8.81 -4.54 -10.36
C SER A 117 8.00 -4.12 -9.14
N ILE A 118 8.62 -3.34 -8.25
CA ILE A 118 7.97 -2.74 -7.07
C ILE A 118 8.32 -1.25 -7.01
N LYS A 119 7.31 -0.41 -6.82
CA LYS A 119 7.46 1.02 -6.54
C LYS A 119 6.87 1.38 -5.20
N VAL A 120 7.64 2.08 -4.36
CA VAL A 120 7.18 2.65 -3.10
C VAL A 120 7.00 4.15 -3.27
N GLN A 121 5.81 4.67 -2.96
CA GLN A 121 5.42 6.05 -3.27
C GLN A 121 4.36 6.61 -2.33
N THR A 122 4.03 7.91 -2.49
CA THR A 122 2.88 8.55 -1.84
C THR A 122 1.71 8.69 -2.82
N PRO A 123 0.46 8.92 -2.36
CA PRO A 123 -0.68 9.18 -3.25
C PRO A 123 -0.48 10.38 -4.16
N HIS A 124 0.32 11.36 -3.73
CA HIS A 124 0.58 12.57 -4.53
C HIS A 124 1.26 12.26 -5.86
N GLN A 125 2.09 11.21 -5.94
CA GLN A 125 2.70 10.81 -7.21
C GLN A 125 1.69 10.23 -8.21
N MET A 126 0.58 9.69 -7.73
CA MET A 126 -0.53 9.25 -8.57
C MET A 126 -1.59 10.35 -8.81
N ALA A 127 -1.53 11.47 -8.09
CA ALA A 127 -2.55 12.52 -8.20
C ALA A 127 -2.69 13.09 -9.62
N ALA A 128 -1.64 13.02 -10.43
CA ALA A 128 -1.67 13.44 -11.84
C ALA A 128 -2.78 12.74 -12.63
N ILE A 129 -3.08 11.46 -12.34
CA ILE A 129 -4.14 10.72 -13.04
C ILE A 129 -5.54 11.22 -12.64
N ALA A 130 -5.72 11.67 -11.40
CA ALA A 130 -6.99 12.22 -10.93
C ALA A 130 -7.29 13.61 -11.49
N PHE A 131 -6.24 14.40 -11.74
CA PHE A 131 -6.34 15.78 -12.23
C PHE A 131 -6.13 15.92 -13.75
N GLY A 132 -5.73 14.84 -14.44
CA GLY A 132 -5.41 14.89 -15.88
C GLY A 132 -4.28 15.84 -16.20
N THR A 133 -3.28 16.00 -15.30
CA THR A 133 -2.15 16.89 -15.52
C THR A 133 -1.15 16.29 -16.51
N ARG A 134 -0.34 17.14 -17.14
CA ARG A 134 0.62 16.72 -18.20
C ARG A 134 1.42 15.48 -17.77
N GLY A 135 1.42 14.46 -18.64
CA GLY A 135 2.16 13.20 -18.43
C GLY A 135 1.37 12.12 -17.67
N TYR A 136 0.09 12.35 -17.36
CA TYR A 136 -0.77 11.36 -16.69
C TYR A 136 -0.92 10.07 -17.51
N GLU A 137 -0.89 10.15 -18.83
CA GLU A 137 -1.03 9.00 -19.74
C GLU A 137 0.11 7.98 -19.53
N ALA A 138 1.34 8.48 -19.35
CA ALA A 138 2.47 7.61 -19.05
C ALA A 138 2.33 6.91 -17.69
N ILE A 139 1.78 7.60 -16.70
CA ILE A 139 1.49 7.02 -15.37
C ILE A 139 0.38 5.96 -15.49
N LEU A 140 -0.69 6.22 -16.25
CA LEU A 140 -1.74 5.24 -16.50
C LEU A 140 -1.20 4.00 -17.22
N PHE A 141 -0.33 4.18 -18.19
CA PHE A 141 0.33 3.08 -18.88
C PHE A 141 1.16 2.21 -17.93
N ASP A 142 1.94 2.83 -17.05
CA ASP A 142 2.78 2.12 -16.07
C ASP A 142 1.96 1.39 -14.99
N LEU A 143 0.80 1.94 -14.61
CA LEU A 143 -0.10 1.38 -13.60
C LEU A 143 -1.03 0.28 -14.14
N ASN A 144 -1.26 0.22 -15.44
CA ASN A 144 -2.25 -0.66 -16.04
C ASN A 144 -2.04 -2.13 -15.64
N GLY A 145 -3.06 -2.75 -15.07
CA GLY A 145 -3.04 -4.15 -14.64
C GLY A 145 -2.12 -4.48 -13.46
N CYS A 146 -1.60 -3.48 -12.75
CA CYS A 146 -0.73 -3.67 -11.59
C CYS A 146 -1.51 -3.91 -10.29
N ASP A 147 -0.81 -4.41 -9.28
CA ASP A 147 -1.28 -4.48 -7.91
C ASP A 147 -0.96 -3.16 -7.18
N ILE A 148 -1.96 -2.53 -6.61
CA ILE A 148 -1.85 -1.25 -5.91
C ILE A 148 -2.14 -1.47 -4.43
N ILE A 149 -1.14 -1.28 -3.59
CA ILE A 149 -1.30 -1.32 -2.13
C ILE A 149 -1.50 0.11 -1.63
N LEU A 150 -2.61 0.34 -0.93
CA LEU A 150 -2.92 1.58 -0.22
C LEU A 150 -2.88 1.27 1.28
N ASP A 151 -1.75 1.56 1.92
CA ASP A 151 -1.55 1.28 3.34
C ASP A 151 -1.77 2.54 4.18
N GLU A 152 -2.29 2.35 5.40
CA GLU A 152 -2.60 3.39 6.38
C GLU A 152 -3.51 4.52 5.85
N ILE A 153 -4.48 4.18 5.01
CA ILE A 153 -5.37 5.12 4.31
C ILE A 153 -6.16 6.04 5.27
N HIS A 154 -6.38 5.60 6.50
CA HIS A 154 -7.09 6.37 7.53
C HIS A 154 -6.36 7.64 7.99
N THR A 155 -5.06 7.72 7.75
CA THR A 155 -4.24 8.87 8.16
C THR A 155 -4.30 10.05 7.19
N TYR A 156 -4.97 9.89 6.04
CA TYR A 156 -5.13 10.95 5.06
C TYR A 156 -6.15 12.00 5.52
N SER A 157 -5.86 13.28 5.26
CA SER A 157 -6.86 14.35 5.43
C SER A 157 -8.04 14.16 4.46
N ASP A 158 -9.19 14.77 4.75
CA ASP A 158 -10.41 14.64 3.94
C ASP A 158 -10.19 14.97 2.46
N ILE A 159 -9.36 15.97 2.18
CA ILE A 159 -9.00 16.36 0.80
C ILE A 159 -8.24 15.22 0.12
N ILE A 160 -7.22 14.68 0.80
CA ILE A 160 -6.42 13.57 0.24
C ILE A 160 -7.27 12.31 0.10
N GLN A 161 -8.18 12.02 1.05
CA GLN A 161 -9.12 10.90 0.93
C GLN A 161 -9.99 11.03 -0.33
N SER A 162 -10.48 12.23 -0.63
CA SER A 162 -11.27 12.48 -1.84
C SER A 162 -10.47 12.25 -3.12
N ILE A 163 -9.20 12.65 -3.14
CA ILE A 163 -8.27 12.39 -4.25
C ILE A 163 -8.01 10.88 -4.38
N VAL A 164 -7.75 10.20 -3.27
CA VAL A 164 -7.51 8.74 -3.25
C VAL A 164 -8.72 7.96 -3.75
N ILE A 165 -9.94 8.35 -3.36
CA ILE A 165 -11.18 7.74 -3.89
C ILE A 165 -11.21 7.86 -5.42
N LYS A 166 -10.90 9.05 -5.96
CA LYS A 166 -10.86 9.26 -7.42
C LYS A 166 -9.77 8.46 -8.10
N ILE A 167 -8.59 8.35 -7.47
CA ILE A 167 -7.50 7.49 -7.95
C ILE A 167 -7.96 6.02 -7.98
N VAL A 168 -8.59 5.52 -6.91
CA VAL A 168 -9.09 4.13 -6.83
C VAL A 168 -10.10 3.83 -7.93
N GLU A 169 -11.03 4.77 -8.23
CA GLU A 169 -11.98 4.64 -9.33
C GLU A 169 -11.28 4.47 -10.68
N ILE A 170 -10.29 5.33 -10.97
CA ILE A 170 -9.51 5.28 -12.20
C ILE A 170 -8.71 3.97 -12.31
N LEU A 171 -8.02 3.59 -11.23
CA LEU A 171 -7.21 2.37 -11.17
C LEU A 171 -8.04 1.11 -11.38
N ASN A 172 -9.26 1.05 -10.81
CA ASN A 172 -10.16 -0.07 -11.06
C ASN A 172 -10.57 -0.15 -12.53
N ASN A 173 -10.80 0.99 -13.19
CA ASN A 173 -11.15 1.06 -14.61
C ASN A 173 -10.02 0.65 -15.56
N ILE A 174 -8.74 0.80 -15.15
CA ILE A 174 -7.57 0.31 -15.88
C ILE A 174 -7.07 -1.06 -15.40
N ASN A 175 -7.97 -1.83 -14.83
CA ASN A 175 -7.77 -3.23 -14.48
C ASN A 175 -6.76 -3.53 -13.35
N CYS A 176 -6.43 -2.55 -12.52
CA CYS A 176 -5.58 -2.77 -11.36
C CYS A 176 -6.29 -3.62 -10.29
N SER A 177 -5.52 -4.44 -9.56
CA SER A 177 -5.94 -5.05 -8.31
C SER A 177 -5.61 -4.12 -7.16
N ILE A 178 -6.55 -3.87 -6.24
CA ILE A 178 -6.38 -2.88 -5.19
C ILE A 178 -6.45 -3.55 -3.83
N HIS A 179 -5.40 -3.35 -3.03
CA HIS A 179 -5.21 -3.96 -1.71
C HIS A 179 -5.10 -2.86 -0.67
N ILE A 180 -6.10 -2.75 0.20
CA ILE A 180 -6.20 -1.70 1.22
C ILE A 180 -5.83 -2.28 2.57
N GLY A 181 -4.89 -1.62 3.27
CA GLY A 181 -4.48 -1.94 4.65
C GLY A 181 -4.75 -0.77 5.58
N THR A 182 -5.38 -1.04 6.72
CA THR A 182 -5.64 0.00 7.72
C THR A 182 -5.81 -0.59 9.12
N ALA A 183 -5.50 0.19 10.15
CA ALA A 183 -5.84 -0.18 11.52
C ALA A 183 -7.28 0.23 11.86
N THR A 184 -7.70 1.39 11.38
CA THR A 184 -9.04 1.94 11.57
C THR A 184 -9.53 2.54 10.25
N MET A 185 -10.84 2.61 10.06
CA MET A 185 -11.43 3.20 8.86
C MET A 185 -12.73 3.94 9.20
N PRO A 186 -12.88 5.21 8.82
CA PRO A 186 -14.17 5.88 8.87
C PRO A 186 -15.19 5.16 8.00
N THR A 187 -16.37 4.86 8.54
CA THR A 187 -17.43 4.13 7.84
C THR A 187 -17.77 4.74 6.48
N SER A 188 -17.83 6.08 6.41
CA SER A 188 -18.14 6.79 5.17
C SER A 188 -17.09 6.60 4.07
N LEU A 189 -15.81 6.44 4.43
CA LEU A 189 -14.72 6.16 3.48
C LEU A 189 -14.79 4.70 3.03
N GLU A 190 -14.99 3.78 3.98
CA GLU A 190 -15.13 2.36 3.72
C GLU A 190 -16.27 2.07 2.73
N GLU A 191 -17.46 2.63 2.97
CA GLU A 191 -18.62 2.47 2.09
C GLU A 191 -18.35 2.96 0.66
N LYS A 192 -17.67 4.11 0.50
CA LYS A 192 -17.30 4.65 -0.81
C LYS A 192 -16.34 3.71 -1.56
N LEU A 193 -15.32 3.19 -0.86
CA LEU A 193 -14.35 2.27 -1.45
C LEU A 193 -14.98 0.94 -1.83
N ILE A 194 -15.82 0.37 -0.96
CA ILE A 194 -16.56 -0.88 -1.24
C ILE A 194 -17.49 -0.72 -2.46
N LYS A 195 -18.13 0.45 -2.61
CA LYS A 195 -18.97 0.74 -3.77
C LYS A 195 -18.20 0.72 -5.09
N ILE A 196 -16.92 1.20 -5.08
CA ILE A 196 -16.07 1.23 -6.27
C ILE A 196 -15.49 -0.17 -6.56
N LEU A 197 -15.02 -0.86 -5.52
CA LEU A 197 -14.29 -2.13 -5.66
C LEU A 197 -15.20 -3.35 -5.76
N HIS A 198 -16.48 -3.18 -5.47
CA HIS A 198 -17.51 -4.23 -5.39
C HIS A 198 -17.22 -5.30 -4.33
N LYS A 199 -18.17 -5.51 -3.43
CA LYS A 199 -18.03 -6.43 -2.29
C LYS A 199 -17.76 -7.88 -2.73
N ASP A 200 -18.39 -8.30 -3.81
CA ASP A 200 -18.25 -9.63 -4.41
C ASP A 200 -16.86 -9.86 -5.02
N GLN A 201 -16.14 -8.81 -5.41
CA GLN A 201 -14.77 -8.86 -5.95
C GLN A 201 -13.68 -8.57 -4.90
N THR A 202 -14.07 -8.35 -3.64
CA THR A 202 -13.14 -7.95 -2.58
C THR A 202 -13.09 -9.01 -1.48
N GLN A 203 -11.88 -9.45 -1.11
CA GLN A 203 -11.63 -10.23 0.09
C GLN A 203 -11.55 -9.28 1.29
N PHE A 204 -12.46 -9.44 2.26
CA PHE A 204 -12.41 -8.73 3.53
C PHE A 204 -11.68 -9.59 4.57
N VAL A 205 -10.72 -8.99 5.26
CA VAL A 205 -9.92 -9.66 6.28
C VAL A 205 -9.94 -8.81 7.54
N GLU A 206 -10.51 -9.35 8.58
CA GLU A 206 -10.50 -8.79 9.94
C GLU A 206 -10.07 -9.90 10.92
N LEU A 207 -9.42 -9.52 12.00
CA LEU A 207 -9.09 -10.46 13.08
C LEU A 207 -10.26 -10.60 14.02
N ASP A 208 -10.44 -11.79 14.59
CA ASP A 208 -11.45 -12.03 15.62
C ASP A 208 -11.10 -11.32 16.94
N ASP A 209 -12.11 -11.12 17.79
CA ASP A 209 -11.96 -10.37 19.05
C ASP A 209 -10.90 -10.99 19.97
N LYS A 210 -10.78 -12.32 20.02
CA LYS A 210 -9.79 -13.01 20.85
C LYS A 210 -8.36 -12.70 20.39
N THR A 211 -8.15 -12.65 19.09
CA THR A 211 -6.85 -12.27 18.52
C THR A 211 -6.60 -10.78 18.74
N LEU A 212 -7.61 -9.93 18.62
CA LEU A 212 -7.49 -8.49 18.88
C LEU A 212 -7.08 -8.20 20.33
N ASP A 213 -7.63 -8.92 21.32
CA ASP A 213 -7.28 -8.78 22.73
C ASP A 213 -5.77 -9.02 22.99
N THR A 214 -5.10 -9.83 22.16
CA THR A 214 -3.64 -10.05 22.28
C THR A 214 -2.80 -8.82 21.90
N PHE A 215 -3.40 -7.83 21.23
CA PHE A 215 -2.75 -6.57 20.87
C PHE A 215 -2.99 -5.44 21.86
N ASP A 216 -3.72 -5.70 22.96
CA ASP A 216 -3.87 -4.75 24.06
C ASP A 216 -2.53 -4.55 24.77
N ARG A 217 -1.81 -3.50 24.37
CA ARG A 217 -0.45 -3.18 24.83
C ARG A 217 -0.43 -2.11 25.92
N HIS A 218 -1.59 -1.56 26.27
CA HIS A 218 -1.70 -0.44 27.18
C HIS A 218 -2.68 -0.77 28.30
N ILE A 219 -2.20 -0.66 29.53
CA ILE A 219 -3.05 -0.68 30.70
C ILE A 219 -3.27 0.77 31.16
N ILE A 220 -4.52 1.21 31.19
CA ILE A 220 -4.87 2.54 31.67
C ILE A 220 -5.16 2.44 33.17
N HIS A 221 -4.30 3.02 33.99
CA HIS A 221 -4.53 3.15 35.43
C HIS A 221 -5.17 4.52 35.71
N LYS A 222 -6.39 4.52 36.20
CA LYS A 222 -7.05 5.73 36.71
C LYS A 222 -6.57 5.99 38.11
N VAL A 223 -5.83 7.08 38.33
CA VAL A 223 -5.34 7.50 39.65
C VAL A 223 -6.08 8.74 40.11
N ASN A 224 -6.34 8.82 41.42
CA ASN A 224 -7.09 9.97 41.98
C ASN A 224 -6.17 11.15 42.37
N SER A 225 -4.86 10.93 42.47
CA SER A 225 -3.86 11.97 42.74
C SER A 225 -2.50 11.64 42.14
N PHE A 226 -1.65 12.66 41.95
CA PHE A 226 -0.27 12.47 41.47
C PHE A 226 0.60 11.66 42.45
N ASP A 227 0.35 11.77 43.74
CA ASP A 227 1.13 11.05 44.77
C ASP A 227 0.97 9.52 44.68
N SER A 228 -0.21 9.04 44.26
CA SER A 228 -0.46 7.62 44.01
C SER A 228 0.28 7.02 42.81
N ILE A 229 0.79 7.86 41.90
CA ILE A 229 1.60 7.41 40.76
C ILE A 229 3.02 7.06 41.21
N TYR A 230 3.60 7.83 42.13
CA TYR A 230 4.96 7.61 42.64
C TYR A 230 5.10 6.25 43.35
N GLU A 231 4.07 5.80 44.04
CA GLU A 231 4.07 4.49 44.69
C GLU A 231 3.99 3.31 43.73
N GLN A 232 3.33 3.51 42.56
CA GLN A 232 3.21 2.47 41.53
C GLN A 232 4.40 2.36 40.60
N ILE A 233 5.20 3.44 40.43
CA ILE A 233 6.42 3.44 39.56
C ILE A 233 7.62 2.86 40.30
N ASN A 234 7.61 2.89 41.65
CA ASN A 234 8.74 2.44 42.50
C ASN A 234 8.59 1.01 43.01
N ASN A 235 7.52 0.31 42.65
CA ASN A 235 7.30 -1.12 42.87
C ASN A 235 7.36 -1.89 41.53
#